data_944e24b71632dafffc83b1e50b9a6ace
#
_entry.id   944e24b71632dafffc83b1e50b9a6ace
#
_cell.length_a   1.000
_cell.length_b   1.000
_cell.length_c   1.000
_cell.angle_alpha   90.00
_cell.angle_beta   90.00
_cell.angle_gamma   90.00
#
_symmetry.space_group_name_H-M   'P 1'
#
loop_
_entity.id
_entity.type
_entity.pdbx_description
1 polymer ?
#
loop_
_entity_poly.entity_id
_entity_poly.type
_entity_poly.pdbx_seq_one_letter_code
_entity_poly.pdbx_strand_id
1 'polypeptide(L)'
;MRMLRALSFCLLACTVHAFEIDDFFDRLDNALTITAFDGNLRARLSGTIDTEFYNFQQPAPGLIDSEIDNLFNPRLTLFLDAQLGSQIYFFAQSRLDRGFDPSDRGAQVRLDEYALRFTPWDDGRFNLQAGKFATVVGNWVPRHLSWENPFINAPLVYDNITPISDKIAPASPLDFVHRFDNGKYEFNPVIWGPSYASGISISGRLGRFDYAAEMKNASLSSRPESWNVTETDFDHPTFSGRVGFRPNQIWNFGLSASDGPYFRSEAEQTLPPGRSIGDYQEFVLGQDAGFAWHHLQLWAEFYEARFEVPRVGDADTFAYYFEAKYKFTPQLFGALRWNQQLFSNIPDGAGGQVRWSQDLWRIDVAAGYRFTSHIQLKLQYSFQQETTGPHDDNHLIAAQLTVRF
;
A
#
# COMPACT_ATOMS: atom_id res chain seq x y z
N MET A 1 34.78 29.78 16.16
CA MET A 1 34.74 29.13 17.48
C MET A 1 33.39 29.26 18.22
N ARG A 2 32.72 30.42 18.24
CA ARG A 2 31.42 30.58 18.94
C ARG A 2 30.27 29.78 18.28
N MET A 3 30.21 29.70 16.94
CA MET A 3 29.18 28.92 16.22
C MET A 3 29.30 27.39 16.45
N LEU A 4 30.50 26.84 16.49
CA LEU A 4 30.70 25.41 16.80
C LEU A 4 30.26 25.03 18.24
N ARG A 5 30.45 25.95 19.21
CA ARG A 5 29.99 25.72 20.58
C ARG A 5 28.48 25.79 20.74
N ALA A 6 27.81 26.67 19.97
CA ALA A 6 26.34 26.73 19.93
C ALA A 6 25.72 25.50 19.28
N LEU A 7 26.30 24.99 18.19
CA LEU A 7 25.86 23.72 17.58
C LEU A 7 26.05 22.52 18.51
N SER A 8 27.17 22.44 19.22
CA SER A 8 27.42 21.37 20.19
C SER A 8 26.46 21.43 21.40
N PHE A 9 26.07 22.62 21.83
CA PHE A 9 25.13 22.79 22.95
C PHE A 9 23.70 22.45 22.55
N CYS A 10 23.27 22.80 21.33
CA CYS A 10 21.98 22.38 20.77
C CYS A 10 21.91 20.86 20.56
N LEU A 11 22.98 20.22 20.08
CA LEU A 11 23.07 18.77 19.94
C LEU A 11 23.02 18.04 21.29
N LEU A 12 23.68 18.53 22.32
CA LEU A 12 23.60 17.95 23.68
C LEU A 12 22.23 18.15 24.32
N ALA A 13 21.58 19.31 24.16
CA ALA A 13 20.24 19.54 24.68
C ALA A 13 19.21 18.65 23.97
N CYS A 14 19.35 18.44 22.65
CA CYS A 14 18.50 17.51 21.89
C CYS A 14 18.68 16.05 22.35
N THR A 15 19.89 15.62 22.73
CA THR A 15 20.12 14.24 23.17
C THR A 15 19.54 13.97 24.56
N VAL A 16 19.60 14.90 25.51
CA VAL A 16 19.02 14.73 26.85
C VAL A 16 17.50 14.67 26.78
N HIS A 17 16.85 15.54 25.97
CA HIS A 17 15.39 15.51 25.78
C HIS A 17 14.93 14.29 24.98
N ALA A 18 15.74 13.78 24.07
CA ALA A 18 15.44 12.56 23.33
C ALA A 18 15.37 11.32 24.25
N PHE A 19 16.23 11.24 25.27
CA PHE A 19 16.21 10.16 26.26
C PHE A 19 14.95 10.19 27.14
N GLU A 20 14.52 11.36 27.61
CA GLU A 20 13.30 11.51 28.40
C GLU A 20 12.03 11.14 27.58
N ILE A 21 12.03 11.44 26.29
CA ILE A 21 10.93 11.12 25.36
C ILE A 21 10.90 9.61 25.10
N ASP A 22 12.03 8.95 24.87
CA ASP A 22 12.08 7.49 24.69
C ASP A 22 11.58 6.76 25.94
N ASP A 23 12.05 7.16 27.14
CA ASP A 23 11.57 6.60 28.40
C ASP A 23 10.06 6.78 28.62
N PHE A 24 9.49 7.87 28.12
CA PHE A 24 8.05 8.09 28.16
C PHE A 24 7.31 7.10 27.26
N PHE A 25 7.74 6.92 26.00
CA PHE A 25 7.11 6.00 25.06
C PHE A 25 7.31 4.53 25.46
N ASP A 26 8.46 4.16 26.00
CA ASP A 26 8.71 2.82 26.55
C ASP A 26 7.75 2.52 27.71
N ARG A 27 7.50 3.49 28.59
CA ARG A 27 6.52 3.35 29.68
C ARG A 27 5.09 3.26 29.15
N LEU A 28 4.75 4.04 28.12
CA LEU A 28 3.45 3.99 27.46
C LEU A 28 3.20 2.63 26.82
N ASP A 29 4.18 2.08 26.08
CA ASP A 29 4.10 0.76 25.48
C ASP A 29 3.88 -0.35 26.51
N ASN A 30 4.60 -0.29 27.63
CA ASN A 30 4.40 -1.19 28.75
C ASN A 30 3.02 -1.06 29.40
N ALA A 31 2.50 0.16 29.54
CA ALA A 31 1.16 0.42 30.09
C ALA A 31 0.03 -0.04 29.15
N LEU A 32 0.26 -0.03 27.85
CA LEU A 32 -0.66 -0.48 26.82
C LEU A 32 -0.57 -2.00 26.54
N THR A 33 0.27 -2.72 27.28
CA THR A 33 0.40 -4.18 27.21
C THR A 33 -0.29 -4.83 28.41
N ILE A 34 -1.27 -5.67 28.16
CA ILE A 34 -2.02 -6.43 29.17
C ILE A 34 -1.62 -7.90 29.06
N THR A 35 -1.29 -8.51 30.20
CA THR A 35 -1.06 -9.95 30.31
C THR A 35 -2.00 -10.52 31.37
N ALA A 36 -2.74 -11.57 31.03
CA ALA A 36 -3.73 -12.20 31.92
C ALA A 36 -3.70 -13.75 31.78
N PHE A 37 -4.44 -14.43 32.64
CA PHE A 37 -4.56 -15.90 32.65
C PHE A 37 -3.20 -16.62 32.68
N ASP A 38 -2.34 -16.23 33.65
CA ASP A 38 -0.99 -16.79 33.83
C ASP A 38 -0.12 -16.69 32.56
N GLY A 39 -0.29 -15.59 31.79
CA GLY A 39 0.46 -15.35 30.57
C GLY A 39 -0.16 -15.95 29.29
N ASN A 40 -1.27 -16.68 29.40
CA ASN A 40 -1.93 -17.26 28.24
C ASN A 40 -2.65 -16.22 27.36
N LEU A 41 -3.05 -15.06 27.90
CA LEU A 41 -3.55 -13.93 27.13
C LEU A 41 -2.56 -12.78 27.20
N ARG A 42 -2.10 -12.32 26.04
CA ARG A 42 -1.34 -11.09 25.90
C ARG A 42 -2.03 -10.19 24.87
N ALA A 43 -2.37 -8.98 25.26
CA ALA A 43 -2.93 -7.98 24.37
C ALA A 43 -2.08 -6.71 24.43
N ARG A 44 -1.82 -6.09 23.28
CA ARG A 44 -1.06 -4.85 23.14
C ARG A 44 -1.81 -3.89 22.23
N LEU A 45 -2.00 -2.67 22.73
CA LEU A 45 -2.40 -1.54 21.91
C LEU A 45 -1.13 -0.76 21.56
N SER A 46 -0.93 -0.45 20.29
CA SER A 46 0.19 0.37 19.82
C SER A 46 -0.29 1.28 18.71
N GLY A 47 0.55 2.20 18.26
CA GLY A 47 0.12 3.10 17.20
C GLY A 47 1.23 3.92 16.59
N THR A 48 0.88 4.63 15.50
CA THR A 48 1.70 5.65 14.87
C THR A 48 0.92 6.93 14.68
N ILE A 49 1.58 8.05 14.95
CA ILE A 49 1.11 9.39 14.57
C ILE A 49 2.03 9.85 13.45
N ASP A 50 1.49 10.03 12.27
CA ASP A 50 2.19 10.60 11.12
C ASP A 50 1.70 12.01 10.88
N THR A 51 2.64 12.95 10.71
CA THR A 51 2.35 14.27 10.18
C THR A 51 3.07 14.41 8.85
N GLU A 52 2.28 14.54 7.80
CA GLU A 52 2.76 14.55 6.41
C GLU A 52 2.54 15.92 5.80
N PHE A 53 3.51 16.40 5.08
CA PHE A 53 3.44 17.62 4.31
C PHE A 53 3.84 17.33 2.87
N TYR A 54 2.98 17.73 1.94
CA TYR A 54 3.17 17.55 0.50
C TYR A 54 3.15 18.89 -0.21
N ASN A 55 4.04 19.06 -1.18
CA ASN A 55 4.00 20.10 -2.19
C ASN A 55 4.19 19.43 -3.55
N PHE A 56 3.30 19.68 -4.50
CA PHE A 56 3.28 19.01 -5.80
C PHE A 56 2.71 19.94 -6.87
N GLN A 57 2.93 19.58 -8.12
CA GLN A 57 2.28 20.23 -9.26
C GLN A 57 0.93 19.58 -9.55
N GLN A 58 -0.02 20.38 -10.06
CA GLN A 58 -1.30 19.86 -10.52
C GLN A 58 -1.17 19.27 -11.93
N PRO A 59 -1.92 18.17 -12.23
CA PRO A 59 -2.80 17.40 -11.34
C PRO A 59 -2.02 16.68 -10.26
N ALA A 60 -2.58 16.58 -9.05
CA ALA A 60 -1.93 15.90 -7.92
C ALA A 60 -1.55 14.46 -8.30
N PRO A 61 -0.31 13.99 -8.00
CA PRO A 61 0.16 12.68 -8.46
C PRO A 61 -0.47 11.54 -7.65
N GLY A 62 -0.61 10.39 -8.30
CA GLY A 62 -1.03 9.13 -7.68
C GLY A 62 -2.37 9.24 -6.97
N LEU A 63 -2.48 8.66 -5.78
CA LEU A 63 -3.68 8.68 -4.93
C LEU A 63 -3.91 10.02 -4.21
N ILE A 64 -2.96 10.96 -4.24
CA ILE A 64 -3.16 12.27 -3.62
C ILE A 64 -4.33 12.99 -4.28
N ASP A 65 -5.29 13.45 -3.48
CA ASP A 65 -6.46 14.19 -3.94
C ASP A 65 -6.57 15.53 -3.21
N SER A 66 -6.20 16.60 -3.92
CA SER A 66 -6.25 17.98 -3.46
C SER A 66 -6.38 18.93 -4.63
N GLU A 67 -7.16 19.99 -4.46
CA GLU A 67 -7.35 21.04 -5.47
C GLU A 67 -6.22 22.08 -5.45
N ILE A 68 -5.35 22.06 -4.46
CA ILE A 68 -4.22 22.99 -4.30
C ILE A 68 -2.90 22.23 -4.25
N ASP A 69 -1.80 22.92 -4.54
CA ASP A 69 -0.45 22.36 -4.67
C ASP A 69 0.20 21.92 -3.35
N ASN A 70 -0.48 22.11 -2.23
CA ASN A 70 0.02 21.76 -0.90
C ASN A 70 -1.03 20.96 -0.14
N LEU A 71 -0.57 19.95 0.59
CA LEU A 71 -1.43 19.17 1.47
C LEU A 71 -0.74 18.91 2.80
N PHE A 72 -1.42 19.20 3.90
CA PHE A 72 -1.06 18.75 5.24
C PHE A 72 -1.99 17.61 5.65
N ASN A 73 -1.43 16.42 5.88
CA ASN A 73 -2.18 15.20 6.19
C ASN A 73 -1.72 14.59 7.52
N PRO A 74 -2.35 14.98 8.64
CA PRO A 74 -2.14 14.27 9.90
C PRO A 74 -2.88 12.93 9.87
N ARG A 75 -2.22 11.87 10.35
CA ARG A 75 -2.77 10.52 10.41
C ARG A 75 -2.45 9.87 11.75
N LEU A 76 -3.45 9.23 12.35
CA LEU A 76 -3.29 8.34 13.49
C LEU A 76 -3.64 6.92 13.03
N THR A 77 -2.72 5.98 13.22
CA THR A 77 -2.98 4.56 13.02
C THR A 77 -2.84 3.83 14.35
N LEU A 78 -3.86 3.09 14.74
CA LEU A 78 -3.88 2.29 15.96
C LEU A 78 -3.87 0.80 15.61
N PHE A 79 -3.09 0.03 16.32
CA PHE A 79 -2.97 -1.42 16.17
C PHE A 79 -3.37 -2.09 17.47
N LEU A 80 -4.23 -3.09 17.39
CA LEU A 80 -4.54 -4.00 18.49
C LEU A 80 -4.06 -5.40 18.12
N ASP A 81 -3.14 -5.91 18.90
CA ASP A 81 -2.63 -7.28 18.81
C ASP A 81 -3.06 -8.05 20.05
N ALA A 82 -3.69 -9.22 19.88
CA ALA A 82 -4.08 -10.06 21.00
C ALA A 82 -3.75 -11.52 20.70
N GLN A 83 -3.03 -12.18 21.59
CA GLN A 83 -2.63 -13.57 21.48
C GLN A 83 -3.23 -14.37 22.64
N LEU A 84 -3.91 -15.47 22.33
CA LEU A 84 -4.44 -16.42 23.27
C LEU A 84 -3.76 -17.79 23.08
N GLY A 85 -2.93 -18.16 24.03
CA GLY A 85 -2.02 -19.30 23.90
C GLY A 85 -1.04 -19.11 22.75
N SER A 86 -0.53 -20.24 22.19
CA SER A 86 0.35 -20.21 21.01
C SER A 86 -0.41 -20.24 19.68
N GLN A 87 -1.70 -20.51 19.69
CA GLN A 87 -2.46 -20.90 18.51
C GLN A 87 -3.40 -19.84 17.98
N ILE A 88 -3.92 -18.94 18.83
CA ILE A 88 -4.93 -17.96 18.43
C ILE A 88 -4.31 -16.57 18.50
N TYR A 89 -4.40 -15.86 17.39
CA TYR A 89 -3.96 -14.47 17.27
C TYR A 89 -5.03 -13.62 16.61
N PHE A 90 -5.39 -12.52 17.25
CA PHE A 90 -6.27 -11.50 16.72
C PHE A 90 -5.47 -10.22 16.50
N PHE A 91 -5.69 -9.55 15.38
CA PHE A 91 -5.19 -8.21 15.14
C PHE A 91 -6.25 -7.31 14.54
N ALA A 92 -6.15 -6.02 14.82
CA ALA A 92 -6.95 -5.00 14.20
C ALA A 92 -6.12 -3.73 13.97
N GLN A 93 -6.39 -3.04 12.86
CA GLN A 93 -5.79 -1.75 12.51
C GLN A 93 -6.89 -0.77 12.20
N SER A 94 -6.92 0.34 12.93
CA SER A 94 -7.80 1.46 12.65
C SER A 94 -6.98 2.70 12.29
N ARG A 95 -7.46 3.47 11.32
CA ARG A 95 -6.79 4.68 10.84
C ARG A 95 -7.76 5.87 10.88
N LEU A 96 -7.28 6.98 11.41
CA LEU A 96 -7.92 8.28 11.35
C LEU A 96 -7.04 9.20 10.50
N ASP A 97 -7.54 9.60 9.34
CA ASP A 97 -6.87 10.51 8.40
C ASP A 97 -7.89 11.35 7.62
N ARG A 98 -7.46 11.97 6.53
CA ARG A 98 -8.30 12.84 5.71
C ARG A 98 -9.03 12.14 4.55
N GLY A 99 -9.05 10.83 4.52
CA GLY A 99 -9.85 10.08 3.58
C GLY A 99 -9.07 9.46 2.42
N PHE A 100 -9.40 9.83 1.19
CA PHE A 100 -8.78 9.31 -0.02
C PHE A 100 -7.27 9.45 0.02
N ASP A 101 -6.39 8.84 -0.02
CA ASP A 101 -5.11 8.49 0.52
C ASP A 101 -3.86 9.17 -0.12
N PRO A 102 -3.47 10.34 0.27
CA PRO A 102 -4.07 11.30 1.17
C PRO A 102 -5.00 12.30 0.46
N SER A 103 -5.88 13.01 1.20
CA SER A 103 -6.85 13.95 0.63
C SER A 103 -7.00 15.21 1.48
N ASP A 104 -7.52 16.30 0.90
CA ASP A 104 -7.94 17.50 1.60
C ASP A 104 -9.38 17.43 2.16
N ARG A 105 -10.09 16.32 1.96
CA ARG A 105 -11.40 16.06 2.55
C ARG A 105 -11.36 15.92 4.07
N GLY A 106 -12.51 16.00 4.71
CA GLY A 106 -12.63 15.93 6.17
C GLY A 106 -12.10 14.62 6.77
N ALA A 107 -11.81 14.65 8.07
CA ALA A 107 -11.30 13.49 8.81
C ALA A 107 -12.24 12.28 8.72
N GLN A 108 -11.68 11.11 8.45
CA GLN A 108 -12.38 9.83 8.38
C GLN A 108 -11.73 8.82 9.31
N VAL A 109 -12.56 8.02 9.99
CA VAL A 109 -12.11 6.85 10.74
C VAL A 109 -12.35 5.62 9.89
N ARG A 110 -11.33 4.81 9.69
CA ARG A 110 -11.40 3.56 8.92
C ARG A 110 -10.93 2.39 9.75
N LEU A 111 -11.59 1.25 9.61
CA LEU A 111 -11.11 -0.04 10.08
C LEU A 111 -10.46 -0.75 8.89
N ASP A 112 -9.14 -0.56 8.75
CA ASP A 112 -8.39 -1.08 7.62
C ASP A 112 -8.22 -2.58 7.71
N GLU A 113 -7.85 -3.10 8.88
CA GLU A 113 -7.68 -4.54 9.09
C GLU A 113 -8.34 -5.00 10.40
N TYR A 114 -8.86 -6.21 10.39
CA TYR A 114 -9.19 -7.00 11.57
C TYR A 114 -9.24 -8.47 11.14
N ALA A 115 -8.54 -9.34 11.82
CA ALA A 115 -8.59 -10.75 11.49
C ALA A 115 -8.25 -11.62 12.70
N LEU A 116 -8.84 -12.82 12.70
CA LEU A 116 -8.49 -13.90 13.59
C LEU A 116 -7.62 -14.90 12.83
N ARG A 117 -6.46 -15.24 13.40
CA ARG A 117 -5.55 -16.25 12.89
C ARG A 117 -5.49 -17.44 13.83
N PHE A 118 -5.59 -18.62 13.27
CA PHE A 118 -5.40 -19.88 13.95
C PHE A 118 -4.16 -20.59 13.41
N THR A 119 -3.20 -20.90 14.30
CA THR A 119 -1.94 -21.58 14.00
C THR A 119 -1.91 -22.90 14.76
N PRO A 120 -2.33 -24.04 14.17
CA PRO A 120 -2.46 -25.29 14.89
C PRO A 120 -1.13 -25.94 15.31
N TRP A 121 -0.02 -25.55 14.65
CA TRP A 121 1.31 -26.10 14.89
C TRP A 121 2.34 -25.01 15.11
N ASP A 122 3.21 -25.18 16.09
CA ASP A 122 4.21 -24.19 16.50
C ASP A 122 5.32 -23.97 15.45
N ASP A 123 5.45 -24.84 14.45
CA ASP A 123 6.45 -24.73 13.38
C ASP A 123 6.06 -23.72 12.27
N GLY A 124 4.86 -23.15 12.34
CA GLY A 124 4.37 -22.12 11.40
C GLY A 124 4.14 -22.64 9.98
N ARG A 125 4.06 -23.96 9.79
CA ARG A 125 3.83 -24.58 8.47
C ARG A 125 2.43 -24.36 7.93
N PHE A 126 1.47 -23.97 8.79
CA PHE A 126 0.10 -23.71 8.40
C PHE A 126 -0.53 -22.66 9.33
N ASN A 127 -1.20 -21.70 8.74
CA ASN A 127 -2.05 -20.70 9.41
C ASN A 127 -3.35 -20.58 8.64
N LEU A 128 -4.45 -20.48 9.34
CA LEU A 128 -5.75 -20.12 8.81
C LEU A 128 -6.13 -18.74 9.37
N GLN A 129 -6.53 -17.83 8.50
CA GLN A 129 -6.92 -16.47 8.88
C GLN A 129 -8.28 -16.12 8.27
N ALA A 130 -9.13 -15.44 9.03
CA ALA A 130 -10.41 -14.95 8.57
C ALA A 130 -10.66 -13.52 9.09
N GLY A 131 -11.20 -12.65 8.26
CA GLY A 131 -11.48 -11.25 8.57
C GLY A 131 -11.22 -10.34 7.38
N LYS A 132 -10.93 -9.07 7.65
CA LYS A 132 -10.49 -8.07 6.67
C LYS A 132 -8.99 -7.86 6.84
N PHE A 133 -8.22 -8.03 5.78
CA PHE A 133 -6.74 -7.96 5.85
C PHE A 133 -6.12 -7.59 4.51
N ALA A 134 -4.84 -7.16 4.55
CA ALA A 134 -4.05 -6.83 3.37
C ALA A 134 -3.85 -8.05 2.45
N THR A 135 -3.64 -7.81 1.15
CA THR A 135 -3.39 -8.89 0.19
C THR A 135 -2.05 -9.58 0.43
N VAL A 136 -1.97 -10.85 0.02
CA VAL A 136 -0.73 -11.65 0.00
C VAL A 136 0.13 -11.38 -1.22
N VAL A 137 -0.37 -10.61 -2.20
CA VAL A 137 0.30 -10.31 -3.47
C VAL A 137 1.44 -9.30 -3.24
N GLY A 138 2.61 -9.62 -3.76
CA GLY A 138 3.80 -8.77 -3.71
C GLY A 138 4.57 -8.79 -2.39
N ASN A 139 5.64 -7.98 -2.33
CA ASN A 139 6.47 -7.81 -1.15
C ASN A 139 6.51 -6.37 -0.59
N TRP A 140 5.88 -5.39 -1.27
CA TRP A 140 5.73 -4.03 -0.75
C TRP A 140 4.68 -3.96 0.35
N VAL A 141 3.58 -4.69 0.21
CA VAL A 141 2.45 -4.68 1.15
C VAL A 141 2.88 -4.93 2.61
N PRO A 142 3.72 -5.91 2.96
CA PRO A 142 4.17 -6.12 4.34
C PRO A 142 5.00 -4.96 4.94
N ARG A 143 5.47 -4.01 4.13
CA ARG A 143 6.31 -2.89 4.55
C ARG A 143 5.74 -1.51 4.17
N HIS A 144 4.43 -1.45 3.86
CA HIS A 144 3.76 -0.22 3.41
C HIS A 144 3.61 0.86 4.50
N LEU A 145 3.64 0.46 5.77
CA LEU A 145 3.48 1.39 6.89
C LEU A 145 4.62 2.40 6.97
N SER A 146 4.31 3.59 7.47
CA SER A 146 5.21 4.74 7.49
C SER A 146 6.58 4.48 8.15
N TRP A 147 6.62 3.63 9.18
CA TRP A 147 7.87 3.28 9.86
C TRP A 147 8.78 2.37 9.03
N GLU A 148 8.20 1.45 8.26
CA GLU A 148 8.96 0.44 7.51
C GLU A 148 9.26 0.89 6.07
N ASN A 149 8.33 1.59 5.42
CA ASN A 149 8.50 2.11 4.07
C ASN A 149 9.58 3.20 4.07
N PRO A 150 10.64 3.10 3.25
CA PRO A 150 11.65 4.16 3.16
C PRO A 150 11.15 5.43 2.46
N PHE A 151 10.04 5.34 1.72
CA PHE A 151 9.39 6.45 1.04
C PHE A 151 8.09 6.89 1.75
N ILE A 152 7.56 8.03 1.35
CA ILE A 152 6.28 8.56 1.86
C ILE A 152 5.13 8.08 0.97
N ASN A 153 5.33 8.02 -0.36
CA ASN A 153 4.37 7.46 -1.30
C ASN A 153 4.62 5.97 -1.63
N ALA A 154 3.63 5.33 -2.22
CA ALA A 154 3.73 3.96 -2.73
C ALA A 154 4.44 3.89 -4.10
N PRO A 155 4.88 2.69 -4.57
CA PRO A 155 5.24 2.49 -5.98
C PRO A 155 4.05 2.73 -6.92
N LEU A 156 4.33 3.08 -8.21
CA LEU A 156 3.29 3.45 -9.18
C LEU A 156 2.16 2.42 -9.31
N VAL A 157 2.46 1.14 -9.33
CA VAL A 157 1.45 0.07 -9.45
C VAL A 157 0.39 0.13 -8.34
N TYR A 158 0.73 0.70 -7.18
CA TYR A 158 -0.13 0.80 -6.00
C TYR A 158 -0.79 2.17 -5.82
N ASP A 159 -0.35 3.20 -6.55
CA ASP A 159 -0.86 4.57 -6.35
C ASP A 159 -1.21 5.32 -7.64
N ASN A 160 -0.76 4.87 -8.81
CA ASN A 160 -1.07 5.55 -10.07
C ASN A 160 -2.50 5.25 -10.51
N ILE A 161 -3.34 6.28 -10.55
CA ILE A 161 -4.73 6.18 -10.99
C ILE A 161 -4.77 5.86 -12.49
N THR A 162 -5.62 4.91 -12.85
CA THR A 162 -5.89 4.47 -14.22
C THR A 162 -7.35 4.76 -14.61
N PRO A 163 -7.76 4.68 -15.88
CA PRO A 163 -9.18 4.78 -16.30
C PRO A 163 -10.09 3.66 -15.75
N ILE A 164 -9.58 2.70 -15.02
CA ILE A 164 -10.39 1.65 -14.38
C ILE A 164 -11.25 2.24 -13.27
N SER A 165 -12.52 1.88 -13.24
CA SER A 165 -13.45 2.18 -12.16
C SER A 165 -14.13 0.92 -11.69
N ASP A 166 -14.25 0.72 -10.40
CA ASP A 166 -14.97 -0.40 -9.79
C ASP A 166 -16.49 -0.14 -9.68
N LYS A 167 -16.95 1.09 -9.99
CA LYS A 167 -18.34 1.52 -9.79
C LYS A 167 -19.10 1.81 -11.07
N ILE A 168 -18.42 2.13 -12.16
CA ILE A 168 -19.04 2.61 -13.41
C ILE A 168 -18.37 1.94 -14.60
N ALA A 169 -19.13 1.21 -15.43
CA ALA A 169 -18.66 0.71 -16.70
C ALA A 169 -18.60 1.83 -17.75
N PRO A 170 -17.61 1.85 -18.67
CA PRO A 170 -17.53 2.84 -19.72
C PRO A 170 -18.67 2.67 -20.73
N ALA A 171 -19.15 3.78 -21.31
CA ALA A 171 -20.17 3.78 -22.34
C ALA A 171 -19.60 3.39 -23.73
N SER A 172 -18.31 3.64 -23.96
CA SER A 172 -17.58 3.36 -25.20
C SER A 172 -16.08 3.31 -24.96
N PRO A 173 -15.26 2.85 -25.95
CA PRO A 173 -13.80 2.94 -25.86
C PRO A 173 -13.28 4.37 -25.65
N LEU A 174 -13.86 5.37 -26.32
CA LEU A 174 -13.46 6.78 -26.16
C LEU A 174 -13.83 7.31 -24.77
N ASP A 175 -15.01 6.95 -24.25
CA ASP A 175 -15.38 7.28 -22.88
C ASP A 175 -14.38 6.69 -21.88
N PHE A 176 -13.92 5.48 -22.09
CA PHE A 176 -12.93 4.83 -21.24
C PHE A 176 -11.59 5.60 -21.18
N VAL A 177 -11.07 6.04 -22.32
CA VAL A 177 -9.80 6.77 -22.40
C VAL A 177 -9.89 8.18 -21.82
N HIS A 178 -11.05 8.85 -21.92
CA HIS A 178 -11.24 10.24 -21.49
C HIS A 178 -11.86 10.39 -20.08
N ARG A 179 -11.96 9.32 -19.30
CA ARG A 179 -12.66 9.31 -18.02
C ARG A 179 -12.04 10.22 -16.96
N PHE A 180 -10.77 10.56 -17.06
CA PHE A 180 -10.12 11.47 -16.11
C PHE A 180 -10.75 12.87 -16.01
N ASP A 181 -11.54 13.27 -16.99
CA ASP A 181 -12.29 14.53 -16.96
C ASP A 181 -13.39 14.53 -15.88
N ASN A 182 -13.77 13.37 -15.33
CA ASN A 182 -14.89 13.21 -14.40
C ASN A 182 -14.49 13.20 -12.91
N GLY A 183 -13.22 13.41 -12.60
CA GLY A 183 -12.73 13.46 -11.21
C GLY A 183 -12.07 12.16 -10.76
N LYS A 184 -10.97 12.32 -10.08
CA LYS A 184 -10.03 11.26 -9.66
C LYS A 184 -10.64 10.19 -8.75
N TYR A 185 -11.68 10.53 -7.99
CA TYR A 185 -12.34 9.63 -7.06
C TYR A 185 -13.07 8.44 -7.69
N GLU A 186 -13.40 8.55 -8.97
CA GLU A 186 -14.15 7.51 -9.67
C GLU A 186 -13.23 6.42 -10.24
N PHE A 187 -11.91 6.57 -10.09
CA PHE A 187 -10.92 5.74 -10.76
C PHE A 187 -9.97 5.05 -9.78
N ASN A 188 -9.40 3.93 -10.22
CA ASN A 188 -8.60 3.05 -9.39
C ASN A 188 -7.19 2.84 -9.95
N PRO A 189 -6.18 2.59 -9.10
CA PRO A 189 -4.89 2.05 -9.53
C PRO A 189 -5.02 0.57 -9.90
N VAL A 190 -3.93 -0.05 -10.39
CA VAL A 190 -3.88 -1.49 -10.65
C VAL A 190 -4.03 -2.30 -9.35
N ILE A 191 -3.35 -1.85 -8.31
CA ILE A 191 -3.51 -2.41 -6.97
C ILE A 191 -3.75 -1.24 -6.02
N TRP A 192 -4.83 -1.27 -5.25
CA TRP A 192 -5.13 -0.19 -4.31
C TRP A 192 -4.32 -0.33 -3.02
N GLY A 193 -3.08 0.21 -2.99
CA GLY A 193 -2.22 0.14 -1.82
C GLY A 193 -2.13 -1.29 -1.27
N PRO A 194 -2.41 -1.54 0.02
CA PRO A 194 -2.41 -2.88 0.61
C PRO A 194 -3.59 -3.77 0.20
N SER A 195 -4.58 -3.26 -0.54
CA SER A 195 -5.79 -3.99 -0.98
C SER A 195 -6.50 -4.71 0.18
N TYR A 196 -6.93 -3.92 1.18
CA TYR A 196 -7.66 -4.46 2.32
C TYR A 196 -9.06 -4.92 1.89
N ALA A 197 -9.34 -6.21 2.05
CA ALA A 197 -10.64 -6.81 1.76
C ALA A 197 -10.97 -7.93 2.73
N SER A 198 -12.26 -8.22 2.89
CA SER A 198 -12.74 -9.29 3.76
C SER A 198 -12.59 -10.65 3.08
N GLY A 199 -12.20 -11.67 3.85
CA GLY A 199 -12.02 -12.99 3.30
C GLY A 199 -11.42 -14.00 4.27
N ILE A 200 -10.93 -15.08 3.67
CA ILE A 200 -10.18 -16.13 4.35
C ILE A 200 -8.84 -16.33 3.65
N SER A 201 -7.81 -16.67 4.39
CA SER A 201 -6.52 -17.07 3.83
C SER A 201 -5.89 -18.23 4.57
N ILE A 202 -5.12 -19.01 3.83
CA ILE A 202 -4.20 -20.02 4.36
C ILE A 202 -2.78 -19.59 4.02
N SER A 203 -1.87 -19.79 4.95
CA SER A 203 -0.45 -19.46 4.72
C SER A 203 0.45 -20.36 5.54
N GLY A 204 1.71 -20.44 5.15
CA GLY A 204 2.67 -21.21 5.92
C GLY A 204 4.07 -21.19 5.33
N ARG A 205 4.97 -21.91 6.03
CA ARG A 205 6.35 -22.06 5.62
C ARG A 205 6.77 -23.53 5.62
N LEU A 206 7.36 -23.98 4.51
CA LEU A 206 7.86 -25.33 4.30
C LEU A 206 9.34 -25.26 3.91
N GLY A 207 10.23 -25.34 4.89
CA GLY A 207 11.65 -25.23 4.69
C GLY A 207 12.05 -23.84 4.15
N ARG A 208 12.50 -23.79 2.90
CA ARG A 208 12.90 -22.53 2.21
C ARG A 208 11.75 -21.88 1.43
N PHE A 209 10.60 -22.52 1.36
CA PHE A 209 9.42 -22.03 0.68
C PHE A 209 8.43 -21.44 1.68
N ASP A 210 7.80 -20.34 1.32
CA ASP A 210 6.59 -19.83 1.95
C ASP A 210 5.45 -19.82 0.93
N TYR A 211 4.23 -19.94 1.40
CA TYR A 211 3.05 -19.92 0.56
C TYR A 211 1.91 -19.17 1.25
N ALA A 212 1.06 -18.59 0.46
CA ALA A 212 -0.21 -18.03 0.89
C ALA A 212 -1.24 -18.17 -0.23
N ALA A 213 -2.49 -18.40 0.13
CA ALA A 213 -3.64 -18.34 -0.76
C ALA A 213 -4.80 -17.69 -0.01
N GLU A 214 -5.57 -16.87 -0.72
CA GLU A 214 -6.69 -16.13 -0.14
C GLU A 214 -7.88 -16.12 -1.09
N MET A 215 -9.07 -16.04 -0.51
CA MET A 215 -10.32 -15.76 -1.17
C MET A 215 -10.91 -14.51 -0.50
N LYS A 216 -11.17 -13.47 -1.28
CA LYS A 216 -11.63 -12.17 -0.80
C LYS A 216 -12.86 -11.70 -1.55
N ASN A 217 -13.58 -10.76 -0.97
CA ASN A 217 -14.80 -10.19 -1.54
C ASN A 217 -14.55 -8.98 -2.48
N ALA A 218 -13.30 -8.67 -2.78
CA ALA A 218 -12.93 -7.57 -3.67
C ALA A 218 -11.61 -7.86 -4.39
N SER A 219 -11.45 -7.31 -5.59
CA SER A 219 -10.22 -7.39 -6.38
C SER A 219 -9.11 -6.51 -5.83
N LEU A 220 -7.88 -6.65 -6.39
CA LEU A 220 -6.72 -5.87 -5.96
C LEU A 220 -6.86 -4.38 -6.26
N SER A 221 -7.53 -4.02 -7.37
CA SER A 221 -7.76 -2.63 -7.77
C SER A 221 -8.89 -1.95 -6.99
N SER A 222 -9.77 -2.72 -6.35
CA SER A 222 -10.93 -2.16 -5.65
C SER A 222 -10.53 -1.25 -4.50
N ARG A 223 -11.16 -0.08 -4.44
CA ARG A 223 -10.99 0.85 -3.32
C ARG A 223 -11.41 0.19 -2.02
N PRO A 224 -10.56 0.20 -0.96
CA PRO A 224 -10.94 -0.29 0.35
C PRO A 224 -12.12 0.52 0.91
N GLU A 225 -13.14 -0.16 1.37
CA GLU A 225 -14.26 0.52 2.03
C GLU A 225 -13.84 1.05 3.40
N SER A 226 -14.29 2.27 3.70
CA SER A 226 -13.89 2.95 4.92
C SER A 226 -14.42 2.25 6.18
N TRP A 227 -15.64 1.75 6.12
CA TRP A 227 -16.30 1.18 7.29
C TRP A 227 -17.55 0.40 6.91
N ASN A 228 -17.40 -0.83 6.55
CA ASN A 228 -18.55 -1.71 6.43
C ASN A 228 -18.19 -3.15 6.80
N VAL A 229 -18.35 -3.49 8.07
CA VAL A 229 -18.07 -4.84 8.58
C VAL A 229 -19.27 -5.79 8.41
N THR A 230 -20.41 -5.29 7.96
CA THR A 230 -21.65 -6.06 7.90
C THR A 230 -22.11 -6.39 6.48
N GLU A 231 -21.61 -5.67 5.46
CA GLU A 231 -21.93 -5.91 4.05
C GLU A 231 -20.74 -6.58 3.36
N THR A 232 -20.56 -7.85 3.61
CA THR A 232 -19.59 -8.68 2.92
C THR A 232 -20.34 -9.55 1.92
N ASP A 233 -20.23 -9.19 0.64
CA ASP A 233 -20.72 -9.99 -0.46
C ASP A 233 -19.60 -10.88 -1.00
N PHE A 234 -19.89 -12.16 -1.16
CA PHE A 234 -19.01 -13.18 -1.71
C PHE A 234 -19.60 -13.87 -2.94
N ASP A 235 -20.59 -13.28 -3.59
CA ASP A 235 -21.20 -13.84 -4.80
C ASP A 235 -20.17 -13.88 -5.96
N HIS A 236 -19.21 -12.96 -5.93
CA HIS A 236 -18.15 -12.86 -6.93
C HIS A 236 -16.77 -12.69 -6.25
N PRO A 237 -16.21 -13.78 -5.65
CA PRO A 237 -14.95 -13.69 -4.90
C PRO A 237 -13.75 -13.55 -5.83
N THR A 238 -12.71 -12.87 -5.33
CA THR A 238 -11.37 -12.83 -5.91
C THR A 238 -10.50 -13.86 -5.23
N PHE A 239 -9.73 -14.61 -6.01
CA PHE A 239 -8.75 -15.56 -5.54
C PHE A 239 -7.34 -15.03 -5.79
N SER A 240 -6.50 -15.03 -4.76
CA SER A 240 -5.11 -14.64 -4.90
C SER A 240 -4.19 -15.64 -4.21
N GLY A 241 -2.97 -15.71 -4.69
CA GLY A 241 -1.97 -16.58 -4.09
C GLY A 241 -0.55 -16.10 -4.31
N ARG A 242 0.36 -16.52 -3.44
CA ARG A 242 1.79 -16.25 -3.53
C ARG A 242 2.59 -17.47 -3.10
N VAL A 243 3.67 -17.75 -3.83
CA VAL A 243 4.71 -18.69 -3.43
C VAL A 243 6.02 -17.94 -3.34
N GLY A 244 6.68 -18.03 -2.19
CA GLY A 244 7.99 -17.44 -1.94
C GLY A 244 9.09 -18.50 -1.84
N PHE A 245 10.32 -18.13 -2.23
CA PHE A 245 11.51 -18.96 -2.11
C PHE A 245 12.66 -18.16 -1.48
N ARG A 246 13.20 -18.67 -0.38
CA ARG A 246 14.32 -18.06 0.37
C ARG A 246 15.51 -19.02 0.35
N PRO A 247 16.40 -18.92 -0.66
CA PRO A 247 17.57 -19.79 -0.75
C PRO A 247 18.51 -19.65 0.46
N ASN A 248 18.59 -18.44 1.04
CA ASN A 248 19.38 -18.10 2.22
C ASN A 248 18.75 -16.88 2.94
N GLN A 249 19.46 -16.31 3.92
CA GLN A 249 19.01 -15.14 4.69
C GLN A 249 19.12 -13.80 3.94
N ILE A 250 19.79 -13.77 2.78
CA ILE A 250 20.07 -12.57 2.01
C ILE A 250 19.00 -12.35 0.94
N TRP A 251 18.53 -13.41 0.30
CA TRP A 251 17.63 -13.37 -0.85
C TRP A 251 16.24 -13.90 -0.52
N ASN A 252 15.22 -13.25 -1.05
CA ASN A 252 13.89 -13.81 -1.20
C ASN A 252 13.39 -13.53 -2.62
N PHE A 253 12.56 -14.44 -3.13
CA PHE A 253 11.87 -14.34 -4.41
C PHE A 253 10.43 -14.74 -4.22
N GLY A 254 9.52 -14.17 -4.99
CA GLY A 254 8.11 -14.50 -4.94
C GLY A 254 7.46 -14.48 -6.32
N LEU A 255 6.43 -15.30 -6.45
CA LEU A 255 5.51 -15.32 -7.57
C LEU A 255 4.11 -15.24 -7.01
N SER A 256 3.29 -14.31 -7.49
CA SER A 256 1.93 -14.05 -7.05
C SER A 256 0.99 -14.02 -8.24
N ALA A 257 -0.25 -14.43 -8.03
CA ALA A 257 -1.33 -14.25 -8.99
C ALA A 257 -2.62 -13.87 -8.26
N SER A 258 -3.47 -13.11 -8.92
CA SER A 258 -4.83 -12.76 -8.47
C SER A 258 -5.77 -12.79 -9.65
N ASP A 259 -6.98 -13.31 -9.44
CA ASP A 259 -8.03 -13.39 -10.44
C ASP A 259 -9.40 -13.21 -9.79
N GLY A 260 -10.21 -12.31 -10.32
CA GLY A 260 -11.56 -12.04 -9.83
C GLY A 260 -12.21 -10.81 -10.44
N PRO A 261 -13.53 -10.65 -10.29
CA PRO A 261 -14.24 -9.49 -10.80
C PRO A 261 -13.80 -8.20 -10.08
N TYR A 262 -13.60 -7.14 -10.85
CA TYR A 262 -13.19 -5.85 -10.28
C TYR A 262 -14.35 -4.86 -10.07
N PHE A 263 -15.51 -5.12 -10.67
CA PHE A 263 -16.68 -4.28 -10.46
C PHE A 263 -17.38 -4.59 -9.13
N ARG A 264 -17.96 -3.55 -8.55
CA ARG A 264 -18.87 -3.61 -7.42
C ARG A 264 -20.33 -3.58 -7.91
N SER A 265 -21.27 -3.85 -7.02
CA SER A 265 -22.71 -3.85 -7.31
C SER A 265 -23.22 -2.53 -7.89
N GLU A 266 -22.61 -1.39 -7.53
CA GLU A 266 -22.96 -0.08 -8.08
C GLU A 266 -22.79 -0.01 -9.62
N ALA A 267 -21.86 -0.79 -10.17
CA ALA A 267 -21.62 -0.83 -11.62
C ALA A 267 -22.73 -1.51 -12.42
N GLU A 268 -23.57 -2.34 -11.81
CA GLU A 268 -24.58 -3.15 -12.51
C GLU A 268 -25.48 -2.34 -13.45
N GLN A 269 -25.85 -1.11 -13.02
CA GLN A 269 -26.72 -0.23 -13.82
C GLN A 269 -26.04 0.31 -15.08
N THR A 270 -24.72 0.24 -15.17
CA THR A 270 -23.93 0.77 -16.30
C THR A 270 -23.40 -0.33 -17.22
N LEU A 271 -23.54 -1.60 -16.82
CA LEU A 271 -23.12 -2.75 -17.61
C LEU A 271 -23.96 -2.93 -18.89
N PRO A 272 -23.42 -3.62 -19.91
CA PRO A 272 -24.21 -4.00 -21.09
C PRO A 272 -25.41 -4.88 -20.71
N PRO A 273 -26.54 -4.79 -21.43
CA PRO A 273 -27.71 -5.62 -21.14
C PRO A 273 -27.39 -7.12 -21.15
N GLY A 274 -27.83 -7.83 -20.10
CA GLY A 274 -27.63 -9.28 -19.94
C GLY A 274 -26.25 -9.66 -19.46
N ARG A 275 -25.45 -8.72 -19.02
CA ARG A 275 -24.14 -8.93 -18.36
C ARG A 275 -24.23 -8.63 -16.87
N SER A 276 -23.38 -9.29 -16.08
CA SER A 276 -23.22 -9.12 -14.65
C SER A 276 -21.80 -8.64 -14.31
N ILE A 277 -21.57 -8.22 -13.09
CA ILE A 277 -20.22 -7.86 -12.60
C ILE A 277 -19.25 -9.04 -12.70
N GLY A 278 -19.73 -10.26 -12.52
CA GLY A 278 -18.92 -11.48 -12.63
C GLY A 278 -18.42 -11.81 -14.04
N ASP A 279 -18.92 -11.14 -15.08
CA ASP A 279 -18.45 -11.32 -16.45
C ASP A 279 -17.17 -10.54 -16.78
N TYR A 280 -16.66 -9.72 -15.88
CA TYR A 280 -15.54 -8.81 -16.13
C TYR A 280 -14.45 -8.99 -15.07
N GLN A 281 -13.38 -9.67 -15.47
CA GLN A 281 -12.32 -10.08 -14.58
C GLN A 281 -11.16 -9.07 -14.57
N GLU A 282 -10.49 -9.00 -13.42
CA GLU A 282 -9.15 -8.48 -13.25
C GLU A 282 -8.20 -9.66 -13.02
N PHE A 283 -7.18 -9.79 -13.86
CA PHE A 283 -6.10 -10.75 -13.67
C PHE A 283 -4.79 -10.01 -13.42
N VAL A 284 -4.08 -10.36 -12.35
CA VAL A 284 -2.77 -9.78 -12.01
C VAL A 284 -1.77 -10.91 -11.78
N LEU A 285 -0.63 -10.83 -12.47
CA LEU A 285 0.54 -11.69 -12.24
C LEU A 285 1.68 -10.83 -11.70
N GLY A 286 2.23 -11.20 -10.54
CA GLY A 286 3.30 -10.48 -9.87
C GLY A 286 4.53 -11.33 -9.65
N GLN A 287 5.71 -10.75 -9.87
CA GLN A 287 7.00 -11.33 -9.51
C GLN A 287 7.71 -10.37 -8.56
N ASP A 288 8.28 -10.89 -7.50
CA ASP A 288 8.99 -10.06 -6.53
C ASP A 288 10.36 -10.63 -6.15
N ALA A 289 11.28 -9.74 -5.83
CA ALA A 289 12.60 -10.08 -5.32
C ALA A 289 13.01 -9.13 -4.19
N GLY A 290 13.66 -9.67 -3.18
CA GLY A 290 14.26 -8.93 -2.08
C GLY A 290 15.69 -9.39 -1.84
N PHE A 291 16.55 -8.42 -1.49
CA PHE A 291 17.94 -8.63 -1.11
C PHE A 291 18.26 -7.79 0.11
N ALA A 292 18.92 -8.38 1.10
CA ALA A 292 19.39 -7.67 2.28
C ALA A 292 20.78 -8.17 2.68
N TRP A 293 21.78 -7.27 2.59
CA TRP A 293 23.14 -7.59 2.97
C TRP A 293 23.81 -6.38 3.63
N HIS A 294 24.27 -6.56 4.87
CA HIS A 294 24.84 -5.49 5.70
C HIS A 294 23.93 -4.25 5.77
N HIS A 295 24.34 -3.15 5.15
CA HIS A 295 23.66 -1.86 5.18
C HIS A 295 22.72 -1.65 3.97
N LEU A 296 22.80 -2.55 2.97
CA LEU A 296 22.05 -2.44 1.72
C LEU A 296 20.82 -3.35 1.74
N GLN A 297 19.68 -2.79 1.36
CA GLN A 297 18.45 -3.51 1.10
C GLN A 297 17.96 -3.12 -0.30
N LEU A 298 17.58 -4.12 -1.10
CA LEU A 298 17.03 -3.94 -2.44
C LEU A 298 15.70 -4.68 -2.54
N TRP A 299 14.77 -4.11 -3.30
CA TRP A 299 13.49 -4.73 -3.65
C TRP A 299 13.18 -4.45 -5.10
N ALA A 300 12.51 -5.38 -5.73
CA ALA A 300 11.95 -5.24 -7.05
C ALA A 300 10.61 -5.96 -7.12
N GLU A 301 9.68 -5.39 -7.88
CA GLU A 301 8.43 -6.05 -8.25
C GLU A 301 8.14 -5.76 -9.72
N PHE A 302 7.54 -6.75 -10.38
CA PHE A 302 7.08 -6.70 -11.76
C PHE A 302 5.65 -7.20 -11.78
N TYR A 303 4.75 -6.47 -12.43
CA TYR A 303 3.34 -6.80 -12.53
C TYR A 303 2.86 -6.73 -13.96
N GLU A 304 2.18 -7.79 -14.37
CA GLU A 304 1.31 -7.79 -15.54
C GLU A 304 -0.13 -7.82 -15.05
N ALA A 305 -0.95 -6.88 -15.51
CA ALA A 305 -2.36 -6.83 -15.15
C ALA A 305 -3.22 -6.70 -16.40
N ARG A 306 -4.34 -7.39 -16.41
CA ARG A 306 -5.37 -7.36 -17.45
C ARG A 306 -6.72 -7.08 -16.81
N PHE A 307 -7.45 -6.15 -17.41
CA PHE A 307 -8.85 -5.86 -17.09
C PHE A 307 -9.73 -6.18 -18.30
N GLU A 308 -10.77 -6.98 -18.12
CA GLU A 308 -11.80 -7.18 -19.11
C GLU A 308 -12.80 -6.01 -19.02
N VAL A 309 -12.66 -5.03 -19.91
CA VAL A 309 -13.43 -3.77 -19.83
C VAL A 309 -14.67 -3.85 -20.70
N PRO A 310 -15.88 -3.59 -20.14
CA PRO A 310 -17.13 -3.59 -20.92
C PRO A 310 -17.06 -2.69 -22.15
N ARG A 311 -17.50 -3.17 -23.32
CA ARG A 311 -17.54 -2.44 -24.60
C ARG A 311 -16.18 -2.07 -25.19
N VAL A 312 -15.08 -2.41 -24.49
CA VAL A 312 -13.70 -2.08 -24.88
C VAL A 312 -12.92 -3.33 -25.25
N GLY A 313 -12.96 -4.34 -24.39
CA GLY A 313 -12.13 -5.55 -24.47
C GLY A 313 -11.03 -5.54 -23.41
N ASP A 314 -9.95 -6.25 -23.69
CA ASP A 314 -8.85 -6.41 -22.74
C ASP A 314 -7.99 -5.12 -22.68
N ALA A 315 -7.80 -4.58 -21.49
CA ALA A 315 -6.91 -3.48 -21.19
C ALA A 315 -5.72 -4.00 -20.37
N ASP A 316 -4.56 -4.16 -21.02
CA ASP A 316 -3.35 -4.68 -20.38
C ASP A 316 -2.44 -3.55 -19.90
N THR A 317 -1.76 -3.77 -18.79
CA THR A 317 -0.69 -2.90 -18.30
C THR A 317 0.45 -3.72 -17.72
N PHE A 318 1.67 -3.20 -17.87
CA PHE A 318 2.88 -3.73 -17.25
C PHE A 318 3.51 -2.66 -16.38
N ALA A 319 3.70 -2.96 -15.11
CA ALA A 319 4.31 -2.04 -14.15
C ALA A 319 5.47 -2.72 -13.42
N TYR A 320 6.54 -1.96 -13.15
CA TYR A 320 7.63 -2.45 -12.34
C TYR A 320 8.31 -1.35 -11.54
N TYR A 321 8.98 -1.74 -10.47
CA TYR A 321 9.89 -0.85 -9.77
C TYR A 321 11.13 -1.58 -9.24
N PHE A 322 12.19 -0.78 -9.06
CA PHE A 322 13.40 -1.15 -8.34
C PHE A 322 13.61 -0.17 -7.21
N GLU A 323 13.85 -0.66 -6.01
CA GLU A 323 14.03 0.14 -4.82
C GLU A 323 15.32 -0.26 -4.10
N ALA A 324 16.10 0.72 -3.68
CA ALA A 324 17.31 0.56 -2.90
C ALA A 324 17.25 1.43 -1.64
N LYS A 325 17.61 0.85 -0.50
CA LYS A 325 17.80 1.57 0.78
C LYS A 325 19.18 1.26 1.30
N TYR A 326 19.93 2.30 1.66
CA TYR A 326 21.25 2.17 2.28
C TYR A 326 21.27 2.87 3.64
N LYS A 327 21.68 2.15 4.68
CA LYS A 327 21.88 2.70 6.03
C LYS A 327 23.31 3.23 6.18
N PHE A 328 23.48 4.53 6.20
CA PHE A 328 24.78 5.20 6.41
C PHE A 328 25.24 5.06 7.86
N THR A 329 24.26 5.19 8.78
CA THR A 329 24.43 4.99 10.21
C THR A 329 23.23 4.20 10.76
N PRO A 330 23.18 3.78 12.02
CA PRO A 330 21.97 3.21 12.61
C PRO A 330 20.74 4.11 12.52
N GLN A 331 20.94 5.43 12.50
CA GLN A 331 19.89 6.44 12.46
C GLN A 331 19.57 6.94 11.03
N LEU A 332 20.62 7.15 10.20
CA LEU A 332 20.48 7.79 8.90
C LEU A 332 20.43 6.77 7.77
N PHE A 333 19.42 6.87 6.91
CA PHE A 333 19.35 6.12 5.65
C PHE A 333 19.04 7.03 4.47
N GLY A 334 19.42 6.58 3.27
CA GLY A 334 18.98 7.11 2.00
C GLY A 334 18.28 6.02 1.21
N ALA A 335 17.37 6.41 0.32
CA ALA A 335 16.66 5.50 -0.56
C ALA A 335 16.48 6.09 -1.95
N LEU A 336 16.49 5.21 -2.95
CA LEU A 336 16.23 5.52 -4.34
C LEU A 336 15.24 4.49 -4.89
N ARG A 337 14.23 4.94 -5.64
CA ARG A 337 13.29 4.06 -6.34
C ARG A 337 13.09 4.54 -7.77
N TRP A 338 13.19 3.63 -8.71
CA TRP A 338 12.76 3.77 -10.09
C TRP A 338 11.45 3.03 -10.27
N ASN A 339 10.45 3.68 -10.89
CA ASN A 339 9.16 3.09 -11.23
C ASN A 339 8.88 3.32 -12.71
N GLN A 340 8.20 2.36 -13.35
CA GLN A 340 7.64 2.53 -14.70
C GLN A 340 6.34 1.77 -14.84
N GLN A 341 5.38 2.35 -15.55
CA GLN A 341 4.13 1.73 -15.93
C GLN A 341 3.83 1.99 -17.39
N LEU A 342 3.50 0.92 -18.12
CA LEU A 342 3.27 0.89 -19.55
C LEU A 342 1.87 0.33 -19.82
N PHE A 343 1.19 0.88 -20.81
CA PHE A 343 -0.20 0.54 -21.15
C PHE A 343 -0.33 0.03 -22.56
N SER A 344 -1.19 -0.94 -22.80
CA SER A 344 -1.48 -1.47 -24.14
C SER A 344 -2.35 -0.52 -24.95
N ASN A 345 -2.43 -0.80 -26.25
CA ASN A 345 -3.45 -0.19 -27.10
C ASN A 345 -4.75 -0.99 -27.04
N ILE A 346 -5.86 -0.28 -27.14
CA ILE A 346 -7.22 -0.81 -27.22
C ILE A 346 -7.89 -0.29 -28.53
N PRO A 347 -8.95 -0.94 -29.03
CA PRO A 347 -9.74 -0.39 -30.15
C PRO A 347 -10.35 0.97 -29.76
N ASP A 348 -10.29 1.95 -30.68
CA ASP A 348 -10.88 3.29 -30.47
C ASP A 348 -12.38 3.37 -30.80
N GLY A 349 -12.98 2.26 -31.29
CA GLY A 349 -14.36 2.19 -31.75
C GLY A 349 -14.60 2.79 -33.13
N ALA A 350 -13.59 3.38 -33.79
CA ALA A 350 -13.64 3.95 -35.12
C ALA A 350 -12.82 3.15 -36.15
N GLY A 351 -12.26 2.01 -35.75
CA GLY A 351 -11.43 1.11 -36.55
C GLY A 351 -9.92 1.35 -36.40
N GLY A 352 -9.52 2.24 -35.51
CA GLY A 352 -8.14 2.48 -35.09
C GLY A 352 -7.82 1.87 -33.73
N GLN A 353 -6.65 2.27 -33.21
CA GLN A 353 -6.16 1.85 -31.89
C GLN A 353 -5.72 3.08 -31.13
N VAL A 354 -5.99 3.09 -29.83
CA VAL A 354 -5.57 4.15 -28.90
C VAL A 354 -5.01 3.52 -27.63
N ARG A 355 -4.01 4.14 -27.04
CA ARG A 355 -3.49 3.73 -25.73
C ARG A 355 -4.51 4.06 -24.64
N TRP A 356 -4.80 3.11 -23.75
CA TRP A 356 -5.88 3.27 -22.80
C TRP A 356 -5.51 4.13 -21.56
N SER A 357 -4.20 4.37 -21.33
CA SER A 357 -3.69 5.33 -20.38
C SER A 357 -2.29 5.78 -20.80
N GLN A 358 -1.69 6.74 -20.09
CA GLN A 358 -0.39 7.29 -20.43
C GLN A 358 0.74 6.44 -19.85
N ASP A 359 1.72 6.05 -20.70
CA ASP A 359 2.96 5.47 -20.21
C ASP A 359 3.71 6.50 -19.37
N LEU A 360 4.20 6.08 -18.21
CA LEU A 360 4.91 6.98 -17.32
C LEU A 360 6.05 6.28 -16.57
N TRP A 361 7.00 7.08 -16.12
CA TRP A 361 8.02 6.65 -15.18
C TRP A 361 8.17 7.68 -14.05
N ARG A 362 8.68 7.22 -12.91
CA ARG A 362 8.93 8.05 -11.74
C ARG A 362 10.22 7.65 -11.05
N ILE A 363 11.01 8.67 -10.65
CA ILE A 363 12.15 8.50 -9.74
C ILE A 363 11.75 9.11 -8.40
N ASP A 364 11.94 8.33 -7.34
CA ASP A 364 11.77 8.78 -5.96
C ASP A 364 13.13 8.75 -5.25
N VAL A 365 13.51 9.84 -4.59
CA VAL A 365 14.69 9.93 -3.74
C VAL A 365 14.24 10.31 -2.34
N ALA A 366 14.69 9.56 -1.35
CA ALA A 366 14.32 9.83 0.04
C ALA A 366 15.52 9.74 0.98
N ALA A 367 15.45 10.49 2.06
CA ALA A 367 16.34 10.37 3.20
C ALA A 367 15.49 10.30 4.48
N GLY A 368 15.91 9.44 5.41
CA GLY A 368 15.23 9.30 6.69
C GLY A 368 16.21 9.30 7.85
N TYR A 369 15.82 9.97 8.93
CA TYR A 369 16.58 10.03 10.16
C TYR A 369 15.74 9.58 11.35
N ARG A 370 16.22 8.57 12.07
CA ARG A 370 15.63 8.08 13.33
C ARG A 370 16.27 8.80 14.49
N PHE A 371 15.55 9.72 15.09
CA PHE A 371 16.02 10.44 16.28
C PHE A 371 16.12 9.50 17.47
N THR A 372 15.10 8.64 17.62
CA THR A 372 14.97 7.65 18.68
C THR A 372 14.36 6.36 18.13
N SER A 373 14.13 5.37 19.00
CA SER A 373 13.36 4.16 18.67
C SER A 373 11.89 4.45 18.33
N HIS A 374 11.39 5.65 18.68
CA HIS A 374 10.00 6.06 18.55
C HIS A 374 9.76 7.20 17.54
N ILE A 375 10.80 7.95 17.16
CA ILE A 375 10.64 9.15 16.31
C ILE A 375 11.49 9.05 15.06
N GLN A 376 10.87 9.19 13.89
CA GLN A 376 11.52 9.19 12.58
C GLN A 376 11.04 10.37 11.73
N LEU A 377 11.97 11.06 11.09
CA LEU A 377 11.69 12.05 10.02
C LEU A 377 12.12 11.48 8.68
N LYS A 378 11.28 11.65 7.66
CA LYS A 378 11.61 11.37 6.26
C LYS A 378 11.39 12.61 5.41
N LEU A 379 12.26 12.78 4.42
CA LEU A 379 12.12 13.76 3.36
C LEU A 379 12.19 13.02 2.03
N GLN A 380 11.33 13.37 1.09
CA GLN A 380 11.25 12.75 -0.22
C GLN A 380 11.11 13.81 -1.31
N TYR A 381 11.76 13.55 -2.44
CA TYR A 381 11.52 14.19 -3.71
C TYR A 381 11.17 13.14 -4.74
N SER A 382 10.12 13.39 -5.52
CA SER A 382 9.72 12.55 -6.65
C SER A 382 9.63 13.40 -7.90
N PHE A 383 10.12 12.83 -9.01
CA PHE A 383 9.94 13.35 -10.35
C PHE A 383 9.26 12.29 -11.19
N GLN A 384 8.12 12.64 -11.76
CA GLN A 384 7.32 11.79 -12.64
C GLN A 384 7.21 12.43 -14.01
N GLN A 385 7.28 11.61 -15.06
CA GLN A 385 7.09 12.07 -16.43
C GLN A 385 6.20 11.09 -17.20
N GLU A 386 5.18 11.62 -17.87
CA GLU A 386 4.42 10.92 -18.88
C GLU A 386 5.19 10.91 -20.20
N THR A 387 5.27 9.74 -20.86
CA THR A 387 6.04 9.56 -22.08
C THR A 387 5.18 9.44 -23.33
N THR A 388 3.86 9.30 -23.14
CA THR A 388 2.86 9.25 -24.20
C THR A 388 1.76 10.29 -23.91
N GLY A 389 1.33 11.05 -24.91
CA GLY A 389 0.41 12.17 -24.71
C GLY A 389 1.09 13.52 -24.57
N PRO A 390 0.47 14.52 -23.95
CA PRO A 390 0.96 15.89 -23.86
C PRO A 390 2.13 16.10 -22.87
N HIS A 391 2.98 15.13 -22.61
CA HIS A 391 4.20 15.22 -21.79
C HIS A 391 4.09 16.13 -20.57
N ASP A 392 3.36 15.69 -19.57
CA ASP A 392 3.30 16.41 -18.31
C ASP A 392 4.38 15.88 -17.35
N ASP A 393 5.23 16.82 -16.90
CA ASP A 393 6.19 16.59 -15.82
C ASP A 393 5.51 16.93 -14.48
N ASN A 394 5.67 16.07 -13.49
CA ASN A 394 5.14 16.31 -12.15
C ASN A 394 6.24 16.16 -11.09
N HIS A 395 6.32 17.17 -10.24
CA HIS A 395 7.24 17.20 -9.10
C HIS A 395 6.46 17.06 -7.80
N LEU A 396 6.97 16.25 -6.88
CA LEU A 396 6.45 16.12 -5.53
C LEU A 396 7.59 16.24 -4.53
N ILE A 397 7.42 17.13 -3.54
CA ILE A 397 8.26 17.19 -2.34
C ILE A 397 7.38 16.78 -1.17
N ALA A 398 7.85 15.86 -0.34
CA ALA A 398 7.12 15.41 0.84
C ALA A 398 8.03 15.35 2.06
N ALA A 399 7.44 15.64 3.23
CA ALA A 399 8.06 15.45 4.53
C ALA A 399 7.09 14.67 5.43
N GLN A 400 7.59 13.71 6.19
CA GLN A 400 6.80 12.91 7.12
C GLN A 400 7.54 12.78 8.44
N LEU A 401 6.92 13.24 9.53
CA LEU A 401 7.34 12.92 10.89
C LEU A 401 6.44 11.83 11.43
N THR A 402 7.05 10.71 11.80
CA THR A 402 6.36 9.55 12.40
C THR A 402 6.77 9.43 13.86
N VAL A 403 5.78 9.35 14.74
CA VAL A 403 5.93 8.98 16.16
C VAL A 403 5.21 7.66 16.36
N ARG A 404 5.87 6.66 16.95
CA ARG A 404 5.28 5.36 17.28
C ARG A 404 5.30 5.08 18.77
N PHE A 405 4.33 4.35 19.26
CA PHE A 405 4.18 3.95 20.66
C PHE A 405 3.59 2.56 20.79
#